data_1fb5be540ebcc7ebb3cecd5a10d65d1b
#
_entry.id   1fb5be540ebcc7ebb3cecd5a10d65d1b
#
_cell.length_a   1.000
_cell.length_b   1.000
_cell.length_c   1.000
_cell.angle_alpha   90.00
_cell.angle_beta   90.00
_cell.angle_gamma   90.00
#
_symmetry.space_group_name_H-M   'P 1'
#
loop_
_entity.id
_entity.type
_entity.pdbx_description
1 polymer ?
#
loop_
_entity_poly.entity_id
_entity_poly.type
_entity_poly.pdbx_seq_one_letter_code
_entity_poly.pdbx_strand_id
1 'polypeptide(L)'
;MACFSWTDLARFTCLVAWVSLALVTSLDRASAAEELRTFQGCKLIRETWADGDSFPVLFPDGKTRSVRLYGVDCLETSVGSSDANARRMIDQRRWFGIPTIEAVQELGQRGKRETETFLARPFTVHTSFSDARGDPRYPRVYGFVTSAEGRDLSEHLVSIGLARAFGVVRAKADGTRGEEWRQQLADLELRASKNSLGAWALTDWERLPQERLAARKDEAEVAQAKGGKVASAKSLKPMDPNSASRDDLMALPGIGEVMA
;
A
#
# COMPACT_ATOMS: atom_id res chain seq x y z
N MET A 1 48.64 -40.86 -37.48
CA MET A 1 49.20 -40.27 -36.29
C MET A 1 49.05 -38.74 -36.43
N ALA A 2 48.02 -38.14 -35.78
CA ALA A 2 47.77 -36.70 -35.84
C ALA A 2 48.28 -36.10 -34.53
N CYS A 3 49.33 -35.26 -34.62
CA CYS A 3 49.86 -34.51 -33.49
C CYS A 3 48.88 -33.42 -33.09
N PHE A 4 48.24 -33.56 -31.97
CA PHE A 4 47.49 -32.47 -31.32
C PHE A 4 48.49 -31.49 -30.66
N SER A 5 48.43 -30.21 -31.10
CA SER A 5 49.31 -29.17 -30.61
C SER A 5 48.81 -28.64 -29.25
N TRP A 6 49.71 -28.44 -28.29
CA TRP A 6 49.44 -27.85 -26.97
C TRP A 6 48.81 -26.45 -27.00
N THR A 7 48.78 -25.79 -28.15
CA THR A 7 48.20 -24.45 -28.34
C THR A 7 46.68 -24.47 -28.38
N ASP A 8 46.04 -25.60 -28.68
CA ASP A 8 44.55 -25.68 -28.76
C ASP A 8 43.92 -25.84 -27.36
N LEU A 9 44.66 -26.45 -26.41
CA LEU A 9 44.18 -26.61 -25.02
C LEU A 9 44.11 -25.29 -24.25
N ALA A 10 45.03 -24.35 -24.52
CA ALA A 10 45.07 -23.05 -23.87
C ALA A 10 43.97 -22.10 -24.33
N ARG A 11 43.48 -22.26 -25.58
CA ARG A 11 42.37 -21.46 -26.12
C ARG A 11 41.03 -21.91 -25.60
N PHE A 12 40.84 -23.20 -25.31
CA PHE A 12 39.59 -23.72 -24.75
C PHE A 12 39.39 -23.33 -23.28
N THR A 13 40.48 -23.34 -22.48
CA THR A 13 40.41 -22.93 -21.08
C THR A 13 40.15 -21.45 -20.87
N CYS A 14 40.65 -20.57 -21.76
CA CYS A 14 40.35 -19.13 -21.71
C CYS A 14 38.89 -18.82 -22.04
N LEU A 15 38.27 -19.53 -23.02
CA LEU A 15 36.89 -19.28 -23.41
C LEU A 15 35.89 -19.68 -22.33
N VAL A 16 36.14 -20.76 -21.61
CA VAL A 16 35.29 -21.22 -20.50
C VAL A 16 35.39 -20.28 -19.30
N ALA A 17 36.58 -19.74 -19.00
CA ALA A 17 36.77 -18.77 -17.92
C ALA A 17 36.05 -17.43 -18.17
N TRP A 18 36.00 -16.94 -19.40
CA TRP A 18 35.30 -15.71 -19.76
C TRP A 18 33.79 -15.85 -19.73
N VAL A 19 33.24 -17.01 -20.10
CA VAL A 19 31.79 -17.28 -20.03
C VAL A 19 31.34 -17.44 -18.58
N SER A 20 32.15 -18.03 -17.72
CA SER A 20 31.84 -18.18 -16.28
C SER A 20 31.90 -16.84 -15.53
N LEU A 21 32.78 -15.94 -15.91
CA LEU A 21 32.90 -14.61 -15.30
C LEU A 21 31.75 -13.68 -15.77
N ALA A 22 31.28 -13.82 -17.01
CA ALA A 22 30.13 -13.05 -17.52
C ALA A 22 28.81 -13.51 -16.91
N LEU A 23 28.67 -14.79 -16.48
CA LEU A 23 27.45 -15.28 -15.84
C LEU A 23 27.32 -14.86 -14.37
N VAL A 24 28.44 -14.62 -13.67
CA VAL A 24 28.45 -14.20 -12.28
C VAL A 24 28.13 -12.70 -12.12
N THR A 25 28.40 -11.88 -13.13
CA THR A 25 28.11 -10.42 -13.10
C THR A 25 26.68 -10.07 -13.51
N SER A 26 25.90 -11.02 -13.98
CA SER A 26 24.49 -10.79 -14.39
C SER A 26 23.46 -11.16 -13.32
N LEU A 27 23.86 -11.71 -12.18
CA LEU A 27 22.91 -12.07 -11.11
C LEU A 27 22.69 -10.98 -10.05
N ASP A 28 23.44 -9.88 -10.06
CA ASP A 28 23.29 -8.79 -9.06
C ASP A 28 22.51 -7.57 -9.53
N ARG A 29 21.69 -7.70 -10.58
CA ARG A 29 20.64 -6.75 -10.88
C ARG A 29 19.28 -7.20 -10.36
N ALA A 30 19.21 -7.73 -9.17
CA ALA A 30 18.03 -7.56 -8.35
C ALA A 30 17.89 -6.05 -8.16
N SER A 31 16.82 -5.46 -8.69
CA SER A 31 16.49 -4.04 -8.54
C SER A 31 16.67 -3.65 -7.08
N ALA A 32 17.80 -3.04 -6.74
CA ALA A 32 18.01 -2.46 -5.43
C ALA A 32 16.88 -1.44 -5.27
N ALA A 33 15.93 -1.74 -4.38
CA ALA A 33 14.86 -0.80 -4.08
C ALA A 33 15.55 0.51 -3.68
N GLU A 34 15.26 1.59 -4.41
CA GLU A 34 15.87 2.89 -4.14
C GLU A 34 15.84 3.19 -2.64
N GLU A 35 16.98 3.53 -2.07
CA GLU A 35 17.12 3.75 -0.63
C GLU A 35 16.26 4.93 -0.16
N LEU A 36 15.64 4.79 1.02
CA LEU A 36 14.88 5.86 1.64
C LEU A 36 15.82 6.97 2.11
N ARG A 37 15.57 8.18 1.67
CA ARG A 37 16.24 9.40 2.12
C ARG A 37 15.40 10.06 3.19
N THR A 38 16.04 10.57 4.25
CA THR A 38 15.38 11.21 5.39
C THR A 38 15.47 12.73 5.27
N PHE A 39 14.33 13.41 5.40
CA PHE A 39 14.20 14.86 5.37
C PHE A 39 13.53 15.31 6.67
N GLN A 40 14.31 15.92 7.55
CA GLN A 40 13.81 16.51 8.80
C GLN A 40 13.43 17.99 8.58
N GLY A 41 12.52 18.49 9.40
CA GLY A 41 12.10 19.89 9.34
C GLY A 41 11.15 20.20 8.17
N CYS A 42 10.53 19.19 7.59
CA CYS A 42 9.46 19.35 6.60
C CYS A 42 8.26 20.09 7.21
N LYS A 43 7.53 20.83 6.37
CA LYS A 43 6.34 21.57 6.81
C LYS A 43 5.16 21.25 5.91
N LEU A 44 3.98 21.07 6.50
CA LEU A 44 2.74 20.89 5.77
C LEU A 44 2.33 22.21 5.09
N ILE A 45 1.92 22.14 3.83
CA ILE A 45 1.24 23.22 3.13
C ILE A 45 -0.24 22.86 3.11
N ARG A 46 -1.10 23.79 3.57
CA ARG A 46 -2.55 23.57 3.54
C ARG A 46 -3.10 23.89 2.17
N GLU A 47 -3.74 22.90 1.56
CA GLU A 47 -4.38 23.03 0.25
C GLU A 47 -5.78 22.43 0.27
N THR A 48 -6.67 22.98 -0.56
CA THR A 48 -8.07 22.53 -0.60
C THR A 48 -8.22 21.11 -1.12
N TRP A 49 -7.36 20.71 -2.06
CA TRP A 49 -7.35 19.39 -2.68
C TRP A 49 -6.74 18.28 -1.81
N ALA A 50 -5.96 18.66 -0.78
CA ALA A 50 -5.31 17.70 0.10
C ALA A 50 -6.34 16.89 0.90
N ASP A 51 -6.00 15.64 1.14
CA ASP A 51 -6.76 14.72 2.00
C ASP A 51 -5.89 14.19 3.15
N GLY A 52 -6.35 13.14 3.84
CA GLY A 52 -5.65 12.61 5.00
C GLY A 52 -4.32 11.92 4.68
N ASP A 53 -4.17 11.37 3.46
CA ASP A 53 -3.01 10.57 3.05
C ASP A 53 -2.23 11.13 1.85
N SER A 54 -2.73 12.24 1.25
CA SER A 54 -2.07 12.91 0.12
C SER A 54 -2.11 14.42 0.34
N PHE A 55 -0.94 15.03 0.49
CA PHE A 55 -0.82 16.44 0.83
C PHE A 55 0.52 17.04 0.37
N PRO A 56 0.57 18.36 0.12
CA PRO A 56 1.81 19.03 -0.25
C PRO A 56 2.68 19.33 0.97
N VAL A 57 3.97 19.11 0.80
CA VAL A 57 5.00 19.27 1.82
C VAL A 57 6.09 20.19 1.31
N LEU A 58 6.45 21.20 2.09
CA LEU A 58 7.65 21.98 1.90
C LEU A 58 8.84 21.25 2.52
N PHE A 59 9.79 20.85 1.70
CA PHE A 59 11.03 20.17 2.09
C PHE A 59 12.10 21.17 2.52
N PRO A 60 13.14 20.75 3.27
CA PRO A 60 14.25 21.62 3.69
C PRO A 60 15.05 22.23 2.53
N ASP A 61 14.99 21.64 1.34
CA ASP A 61 15.60 22.16 0.13
C ASP A 61 14.82 23.31 -0.54
N GLY A 62 13.75 23.78 0.11
CA GLY A 62 12.87 24.84 -0.37
C GLY A 62 11.86 24.40 -1.43
N LYS A 63 11.84 23.11 -1.82
CA LYS A 63 10.92 22.60 -2.84
C LYS A 63 9.65 22.04 -2.21
N THR A 64 8.53 22.32 -2.83
CA THR A 64 7.25 21.70 -2.50
C THR A 64 7.06 20.44 -3.32
N ARG A 65 6.63 19.35 -2.66
CA ARG A 65 6.28 18.09 -3.29
C ARG A 65 5.01 17.53 -2.67
N SER A 66 4.16 16.92 -3.49
CA SER A 66 3.01 16.18 -2.98
C SER A 66 3.46 14.81 -2.49
N VAL A 67 3.18 14.52 -1.22
CA VAL A 67 3.49 13.24 -0.59
C VAL A 67 2.21 12.43 -0.50
N ARG A 68 2.27 11.14 -0.86
CA ARG A 68 1.28 10.11 -0.60
C ARG A 68 1.83 9.15 0.43
N LEU A 69 1.07 8.85 1.46
CA LEU A 69 1.48 7.91 2.49
C LEU A 69 1.58 6.48 1.93
N TYR A 70 2.57 5.73 2.40
CA TYR A 70 2.61 4.29 2.19
C TYR A 70 1.56 3.58 3.04
N GLY A 71 1.04 2.45 2.54
CA GLY A 71 0.31 1.45 3.29
C GLY A 71 -1.10 1.82 3.75
N VAL A 72 -1.58 3.03 3.45
CA VAL A 72 -2.89 3.50 3.91
C VAL A 72 -3.68 4.19 2.81
N ASP A 73 -5.00 4.18 2.98
CA ASP A 73 -5.94 4.88 2.12
C ASP A 73 -6.99 5.55 3.00
N CYS A 74 -6.91 6.89 3.11
CA CYS A 74 -7.89 7.70 3.84
C CYS A 74 -9.17 7.85 3.02
N LEU A 75 -10.28 8.09 3.70
CA LEU A 75 -11.53 8.39 3.03
C LEU A 75 -11.41 9.70 2.25
N GLU A 76 -12.01 9.73 1.05
CA GLU A 76 -11.98 10.89 0.16
C GLU A 76 -12.77 12.06 0.75
N THR A 77 -12.25 13.26 0.58
CA THR A 77 -12.85 14.50 1.12
C THR A 77 -13.97 15.05 0.26
N SER A 78 -14.04 14.67 -1.02
CA SER A 78 -15.05 15.13 -1.97
C SER A 78 -15.20 14.16 -3.14
N VAL A 79 -16.38 14.11 -3.75
CA VAL A 79 -16.61 13.34 -4.97
C VAL A 79 -15.72 13.83 -6.12
N GLY A 80 -15.33 15.12 -6.09
CA GLY A 80 -14.56 15.74 -7.16
C GLY A 80 -15.32 15.75 -8.51
N SER A 81 -14.59 16.11 -9.56
CA SER A 81 -15.13 16.13 -10.93
C SER A 81 -14.76 14.86 -11.72
N SER A 82 -14.05 13.91 -11.12
CA SER A 82 -13.59 12.70 -11.82
C SER A 82 -14.37 11.45 -11.39
N ASP A 83 -14.73 10.63 -12.36
CA ASP A 83 -15.34 9.31 -12.11
C ASP A 83 -14.45 8.41 -11.22
N ALA A 84 -13.14 8.63 -11.26
CA ALA A 84 -12.19 7.88 -10.46
C ALA A 84 -12.38 8.16 -8.96
N ASN A 85 -12.57 9.42 -8.56
CA ASN A 85 -12.85 9.77 -7.16
C ASN A 85 -14.21 9.24 -6.71
N ALA A 86 -15.23 9.36 -7.55
CA ALA A 86 -16.56 8.82 -7.24
C ALA A 86 -16.49 7.30 -6.98
N ARG A 87 -15.79 6.55 -7.86
CA ARG A 87 -15.60 5.10 -7.67
C ARG A 87 -14.86 4.79 -6.38
N ARG A 88 -13.78 5.52 -6.08
CA ARG A 88 -13.00 5.33 -4.85
C ARG A 88 -13.84 5.53 -3.61
N MET A 89 -14.69 6.56 -3.57
CA MET A 89 -15.62 6.78 -2.47
C MET A 89 -16.62 5.63 -2.30
N ILE A 90 -17.14 5.09 -3.42
CA ILE A 90 -18.03 3.93 -3.38
C ILE A 90 -17.29 2.71 -2.81
N ASP A 91 -16.05 2.47 -3.23
CA ASP A 91 -15.23 1.37 -2.73
C ASP A 91 -14.91 1.52 -1.22
N GLN A 92 -14.58 2.74 -0.79
CA GLN A 92 -14.35 3.04 0.63
C GLN A 92 -15.62 2.88 1.45
N ARG A 93 -16.78 3.36 0.94
CA ARG A 93 -18.08 3.16 1.58
C ARG A 93 -18.37 1.68 1.82
N ARG A 94 -18.18 0.85 0.78
CA ARG A 94 -18.36 -0.61 0.86
C ARG A 94 -17.36 -1.27 1.80
N TRP A 95 -16.10 -0.82 1.78
CA TRP A 95 -15.06 -1.38 2.66
C TRP A 95 -15.40 -1.24 4.13
N PHE A 96 -15.82 -0.05 4.54
CA PHE A 96 -16.17 0.25 5.92
C PHE A 96 -17.63 -0.08 6.26
N GLY A 97 -18.49 -0.41 5.31
CA GLY A 97 -19.92 -0.60 5.54
C GLY A 97 -20.64 0.69 5.94
N ILE A 98 -20.18 1.85 5.47
CA ILE A 98 -20.76 3.15 5.78
C ILE A 98 -22.07 3.31 4.99
N PRO A 99 -23.14 3.88 5.59
CA PRO A 99 -24.45 3.92 4.94
C PRO A 99 -24.52 4.87 3.73
N THR A 100 -23.84 6.01 3.77
CA THR A 100 -23.96 7.05 2.73
C THR A 100 -22.63 7.61 2.26
N ILE A 101 -22.61 8.23 1.09
CA ILE A 101 -21.43 8.92 0.53
C ILE A 101 -21.12 10.19 1.32
N GLU A 102 -22.14 10.89 1.82
CA GLU A 102 -21.98 12.08 2.66
C GLU A 102 -21.19 11.75 3.93
N ALA A 103 -21.49 10.63 4.58
CA ALA A 103 -20.76 10.17 5.75
C ALA A 103 -19.29 9.82 5.42
N VAL A 104 -19.01 9.28 4.22
CA VAL A 104 -17.63 9.10 3.74
C VAL A 104 -16.90 10.43 3.63
N GLN A 105 -17.55 11.45 3.04
CA GLN A 105 -16.96 12.80 2.88
C GLN A 105 -16.67 13.45 4.23
N GLU A 106 -17.60 13.38 5.18
CA GLU A 106 -17.42 13.93 6.53
C GLU A 106 -16.23 13.29 7.25
N LEU A 107 -16.10 11.98 7.14
CA LEU A 107 -14.96 11.23 7.68
C LEU A 107 -13.66 11.58 6.95
N GLY A 108 -13.69 11.75 5.63
CA GLY A 108 -12.56 12.22 4.83
C GLY A 108 -12.08 13.60 5.29
N GLN A 109 -13.02 14.56 5.48
CA GLN A 109 -12.71 15.87 6.04
C GLN A 109 -12.17 15.79 7.46
N ARG A 110 -12.64 14.85 8.27
CA ARG A 110 -12.08 14.58 9.59
C ARG A 110 -10.64 14.05 9.50
N GLY A 111 -10.36 13.11 8.58
CA GLY A 111 -9.03 12.59 8.31
C GLY A 111 -8.05 13.69 7.90
N LYS A 112 -8.48 14.60 7.01
CA LYS A 112 -7.69 15.78 6.63
C LYS A 112 -7.35 16.65 7.83
N ARG A 113 -8.33 17.02 8.65
CA ARG A 113 -8.09 17.84 9.86
C ARG A 113 -7.17 17.16 10.86
N GLU A 114 -7.28 15.84 10.99
CA GLU A 114 -6.40 15.06 11.87
C GLU A 114 -4.95 15.10 11.38
N THR A 115 -4.72 14.90 10.07
CA THR A 115 -3.39 15.04 9.46
C THR A 115 -2.83 16.44 9.64
N GLU A 116 -3.64 17.49 9.46
CA GLU A 116 -3.21 18.88 9.69
C GLU A 116 -2.81 19.14 11.15
N THR A 117 -3.53 18.56 12.09
CA THR A 117 -3.22 18.66 13.52
C THR A 117 -1.96 17.87 13.88
N PHE A 118 -1.85 16.66 13.36
CA PHE A 118 -0.70 15.78 13.60
C PHE A 118 0.61 16.39 13.05
N LEU A 119 0.54 17.10 11.94
CA LEU A 119 1.67 17.73 11.25
C LEU A 119 1.77 19.24 11.51
N ALA A 120 1.17 19.74 12.58
CA ALA A 120 1.19 21.18 12.91
C ALA A 120 2.60 21.73 13.22
N ARG A 121 3.52 20.87 13.66
CA ARG A 121 4.94 21.20 13.88
C ARG A 121 5.79 20.58 12.77
N PRO A 122 7.03 21.10 12.55
CA PRO A 122 7.94 20.48 11.58
C PRO A 122 8.14 18.99 11.85
N PHE A 123 8.09 18.20 10.80
CA PHE A 123 8.07 16.75 10.84
C PHE A 123 9.14 16.13 9.93
N THR A 124 9.25 14.81 9.94
CA THR A 124 10.21 14.06 9.13
C THR A 124 9.49 13.30 8.02
N VAL A 125 10.06 13.32 6.81
CA VAL A 125 9.64 12.50 5.67
C VAL A 125 10.76 11.55 5.27
N HIS A 126 10.45 10.26 5.14
CA HIS A 126 11.35 9.26 4.56
C HIS A 126 10.80 8.86 3.18
N THR A 127 11.55 9.13 2.12
CA THR A 127 11.11 8.87 0.75
C THR A 127 12.28 8.50 -0.15
N SER A 128 12.05 7.64 -1.13
CA SER A 128 12.93 7.42 -2.27
C SER A 128 12.47 8.20 -3.51
N PHE A 129 11.47 9.08 -3.36
CA PHE A 129 10.80 9.77 -4.45
C PHE A 129 10.11 8.85 -5.47
N SER A 130 9.81 7.60 -5.08
CA SER A 130 9.05 6.69 -5.93
C SER A 130 7.71 7.31 -6.31
N ASP A 131 7.36 7.22 -7.59
CA ASP A 131 6.12 7.77 -8.13
C ASP A 131 4.91 7.09 -7.49
N ALA A 132 4.07 7.88 -6.83
CA ALA A 132 2.85 7.41 -6.18
C ALA A 132 1.66 7.30 -7.15
N ARG A 133 1.92 7.44 -8.44
CA ARG A 133 0.92 7.44 -9.52
C ARG A 133 -0.18 8.49 -9.28
N GLY A 134 -0.92 8.79 -10.27
CA GLY A 134 -1.98 9.79 -10.18
C GLY A 134 -2.06 10.58 -11.48
N ASP A 135 -2.57 11.79 -11.41
CA ASP A 135 -2.58 12.71 -12.54
C ASP A 135 -1.15 13.16 -12.83
N PRO A 136 -0.58 12.92 -14.04
CA PRO A 136 0.77 13.33 -14.39
C PRO A 136 1.02 14.85 -14.24
N ARG A 137 -0.03 15.65 -14.23
CA ARG A 137 0.05 17.11 -13.99
C ARG A 137 0.35 17.46 -12.54
N TYR A 138 0.08 16.52 -11.62
CA TYR A 138 0.27 16.68 -10.17
C TYR A 138 1.03 15.48 -9.61
N PRO A 139 2.32 15.34 -9.93
CA PRO A 139 3.11 14.18 -9.52
C PRO A 139 3.18 14.10 -8.00
N ARG A 140 2.97 12.90 -7.48
CA ARG A 140 3.06 12.59 -6.06
C ARG A 140 4.18 11.59 -5.83
N VAL A 141 4.84 11.69 -4.68
CA VAL A 141 5.85 10.74 -4.26
C VAL A 141 5.39 10.01 -3.01
N TYR A 142 5.68 8.71 -2.95
CA TYR A 142 5.43 7.96 -1.72
C TYR A 142 6.38 8.38 -0.60
N GLY A 143 5.86 8.45 0.63
CA GLY A 143 6.63 8.74 1.82
C GLY A 143 6.06 8.12 3.09
N PHE A 144 6.95 7.80 4.03
CA PHE A 144 6.60 7.63 5.44
C PHE A 144 6.72 9.00 6.10
N VAL A 145 5.78 9.33 6.95
CA VAL A 145 5.74 10.63 7.62
C VAL A 145 5.68 10.43 9.13
N THR A 146 6.65 11.02 9.82
CA THR A 146 6.79 10.90 11.28
C THR A 146 6.68 12.28 11.92
N SER A 147 5.79 12.45 12.89
CA SER A 147 5.60 13.71 13.60
C SER A 147 6.85 14.15 14.36
N ALA A 148 6.82 15.35 14.92
CA ALA A 148 7.89 15.87 15.79
C ALA A 148 8.12 15.01 17.05
N GLU A 149 7.11 14.25 17.48
CA GLU A 149 7.16 13.31 18.62
C GLU A 149 7.58 11.91 18.24
N GLY A 150 7.95 11.66 16.97
CA GLY A 150 8.38 10.35 16.49
C GLY A 150 7.23 9.38 16.18
N ARG A 151 5.97 9.83 16.10
CA ARG A 151 4.81 8.97 15.76
C ARG A 151 4.64 8.87 14.24
N ASP A 152 4.34 7.68 13.74
CA ASP A 152 4.03 7.45 12.33
C ASP A 152 2.59 7.89 12.01
N LEU A 153 2.41 8.68 10.94
CA LEU A 153 1.10 9.22 10.57
C LEU A 153 0.17 8.13 10.00
N SER A 154 0.69 7.18 9.22
CA SER A 154 -0.11 6.10 8.67
C SER A 154 -0.70 5.22 9.79
N GLU A 155 0.15 4.84 10.75
CA GLU A 155 -0.27 4.06 11.92
C GLU A 155 -1.30 4.83 12.75
N HIS A 156 -1.10 6.13 12.93
CA HIS A 156 -2.05 6.98 13.66
C HIS A 156 -3.43 6.99 12.99
N LEU A 157 -3.49 7.29 11.68
CA LEU A 157 -4.76 7.38 10.95
C LEU A 157 -5.55 6.07 10.92
N VAL A 158 -4.86 4.94 10.79
CA VAL A 158 -5.48 3.61 10.86
C VAL A 158 -5.97 3.32 12.28
N SER A 159 -5.18 3.62 13.31
CA SER A 159 -5.52 3.33 14.70
C SER A 159 -6.78 4.05 15.19
N ILE A 160 -7.09 5.23 14.61
CA ILE A 160 -8.31 5.99 14.91
C ILE A 160 -9.45 5.76 13.92
N GLY A 161 -9.29 4.81 12.98
CA GLY A 161 -10.31 4.41 12.02
C GLY A 161 -10.63 5.45 10.94
N LEU A 162 -9.69 6.34 10.60
CA LEU A 162 -9.84 7.34 9.52
C LEU A 162 -9.11 6.96 8.23
N ALA A 163 -8.39 5.84 8.23
CA ALA A 163 -7.81 5.21 7.07
C ALA A 163 -7.95 3.70 7.15
N ARG A 164 -7.95 3.03 6.00
CA ARG A 164 -7.81 1.58 5.89
C ARG A 164 -6.36 1.19 5.64
N ALA A 165 -5.95 0.01 6.11
CA ALA A 165 -4.66 -0.60 5.78
C ALA A 165 -4.68 -1.09 4.33
N PHE A 166 -4.25 -0.25 3.39
CA PHE A 166 -4.40 -0.51 1.96
C PHE A 166 -3.32 0.19 1.14
N GLY A 167 -2.89 -0.43 0.05
CA GLY A 167 -2.03 0.18 -0.94
C GLY A 167 -0.59 -0.34 -0.92
N VAL A 168 0.33 0.47 -1.43
CA VAL A 168 1.73 0.10 -1.59
C VAL A 168 2.46 0.16 -0.26
N VAL A 169 3.18 -0.90 0.07
CA VAL A 169 4.08 -0.96 1.23
C VAL A 169 5.51 -1.21 0.79
N ARG A 170 6.45 -0.85 1.62
CA ARG A 170 7.88 -1.19 1.49
C ARG A 170 8.54 -1.24 2.87
N ALA A 171 9.80 -1.65 2.92
CA ALA A 171 10.57 -1.60 4.16
C ALA A 171 10.72 -0.15 4.65
N LYS A 172 10.56 0.07 5.96
CA LYS A 172 10.75 1.35 6.64
C LYS A 172 12.24 1.65 6.83
N ALA A 173 12.56 2.90 7.15
CA ALA A 173 13.94 3.34 7.41
C ALA A 173 14.56 2.70 8.67
N ASP A 174 13.75 2.22 9.61
CA ASP A 174 14.18 1.51 10.82
C ASP A 174 14.49 0.02 10.59
N GLY A 175 14.33 -0.49 9.36
CA GLY A 175 14.55 -1.87 8.99
C GLY A 175 13.31 -2.76 9.06
N THR A 176 12.17 -2.28 9.53
CA THR A 176 10.90 -3.03 9.52
C THR A 176 10.55 -3.43 8.09
N ARG A 177 10.36 -4.72 7.83
CA ARG A 177 10.02 -5.23 6.50
C ARG A 177 8.63 -4.77 6.08
N GLY A 178 8.42 -4.52 4.79
CA GLY A 178 7.15 -4.01 4.28
C GLY A 178 5.96 -4.90 4.62
N GLU A 179 6.13 -6.23 4.57
CA GLU A 179 5.06 -7.16 4.91
C GLU A 179 4.75 -7.20 6.41
N GLU A 180 5.77 -7.11 7.25
CA GLU A 180 5.61 -6.99 8.70
C GLU A 180 4.85 -5.70 9.06
N TRP A 181 5.20 -4.58 8.41
CA TRP A 181 4.49 -3.33 8.64
C TRP A 181 3.04 -3.37 8.11
N ARG A 182 2.80 -4.04 6.98
CA ARG A 182 1.44 -4.30 6.48
C ARG A 182 0.59 -5.02 7.54
N GLN A 183 1.16 -6.03 8.18
CA GLN A 183 0.50 -6.77 9.24
C GLN A 183 0.21 -5.87 10.46
N GLN A 184 1.17 -5.03 10.87
CA GLN A 184 0.97 -4.07 11.97
C GLN A 184 -0.18 -3.11 11.66
N LEU A 185 -0.27 -2.59 10.43
CA LEU A 185 -1.41 -1.74 10.01
C LEU A 185 -2.73 -2.50 10.04
N ALA A 186 -2.77 -3.74 9.57
CA ALA A 186 -3.98 -4.57 9.62
C ALA A 186 -4.44 -4.84 11.06
N ASP A 187 -3.50 -5.08 11.98
CA ASP A 187 -3.80 -5.26 13.41
C ASP A 187 -4.36 -3.96 14.05
N LEU A 188 -3.82 -2.80 13.65
CA LEU A 188 -4.36 -1.50 14.09
C LEU A 188 -5.77 -1.27 13.54
N GLU A 189 -6.03 -1.60 12.28
CA GLU A 189 -7.36 -1.53 11.67
C GLU A 189 -8.36 -2.43 12.40
N LEU A 190 -7.97 -3.67 12.70
CA LEU A 190 -8.79 -4.61 13.46
C LEU A 190 -9.14 -4.08 14.85
N ARG A 191 -8.17 -3.47 15.55
CA ARG A 191 -8.42 -2.85 16.86
C ARG A 191 -9.35 -1.64 16.74
N ALA A 192 -9.17 -0.79 15.71
CA ALA A 192 -10.05 0.33 15.44
C ALA A 192 -11.49 -0.12 15.18
N SER A 193 -11.67 -1.19 14.39
CA SER A 193 -12.98 -1.77 14.10
C SER A 193 -13.64 -2.36 15.36
N LYS A 194 -12.91 -3.12 16.16
CA LYS A 194 -13.39 -3.70 17.43
C LYS A 194 -13.86 -2.62 18.43
N ASN A 195 -13.19 -1.47 18.43
CA ASN A 195 -13.50 -0.36 19.33
C ASN A 195 -14.45 0.67 18.69
N SER A 196 -15.02 0.39 17.51
CA SER A 196 -15.92 1.28 16.78
C SER A 196 -15.36 2.70 16.61
N LEU A 197 -14.08 2.82 16.22
CA LEU A 197 -13.42 4.11 16.05
C LEU A 197 -13.58 4.65 14.62
N GLY A 198 -13.69 5.96 14.49
CA GLY A 198 -13.74 6.65 13.20
C GLY A 198 -14.85 6.14 12.29
N ALA A 199 -14.50 5.64 11.11
CA ALA A 199 -15.42 5.07 10.12
C ALA A 199 -16.15 3.83 10.66
N TRP A 200 -15.48 3.04 11.50
CA TRP A 200 -16.03 1.81 12.08
C TRP A 200 -17.20 2.05 13.06
N ALA A 201 -17.35 3.28 13.58
CA ALA A 201 -18.51 3.67 14.38
C ALA A 201 -19.81 3.75 13.58
N LEU A 202 -19.70 3.91 12.25
CA LEU A 202 -20.85 4.01 11.34
C LEU A 202 -21.09 2.71 10.56
N THR A 203 -20.32 1.67 10.81
CA THR A 203 -20.39 0.39 10.11
C THR A 203 -21.73 -0.31 10.37
N ASP A 204 -22.43 -0.63 9.29
CA ASP A 204 -23.54 -1.58 9.31
C ASP A 204 -22.96 -3.00 9.25
N TRP A 205 -22.79 -3.61 10.41
CA TRP A 205 -22.18 -4.93 10.55
C TRP A 205 -23.02 -6.07 9.96
N GLU A 206 -24.34 -5.88 9.81
CA GLU A 206 -25.21 -6.87 9.18
C GLU A 206 -25.07 -6.86 7.66
N ARG A 207 -24.87 -5.70 7.07
CA ARG A 207 -24.71 -5.51 5.62
C ARG A 207 -23.28 -5.67 5.13
N LEU A 208 -22.28 -5.39 5.97
CA LEU A 208 -20.87 -5.38 5.59
C LEU A 208 -20.40 -6.66 4.88
N PRO A 209 -20.73 -7.89 5.30
CA PRO A 209 -20.35 -9.10 4.60
C PRO A 209 -20.89 -9.17 3.16
N GLN A 210 -22.14 -8.72 2.96
CA GLN A 210 -22.78 -8.71 1.65
C GLN A 210 -22.18 -7.66 0.73
N GLU A 211 -21.92 -6.46 1.23
CA GLU A 211 -21.25 -5.37 0.49
C GLU A 211 -19.84 -5.78 0.05
N ARG A 212 -19.06 -6.40 0.92
CA ARG A 212 -17.73 -6.92 0.60
C ARG A 212 -17.76 -8.08 -0.39
N LEU A 213 -18.77 -8.94 -0.33
CA LEU A 213 -18.96 -10.01 -1.32
C LEU A 213 -19.30 -9.43 -2.70
N ALA A 214 -20.17 -8.42 -2.76
CA ALA A 214 -20.52 -7.74 -3.99
C ALA A 214 -19.29 -7.06 -4.60
N ALA A 215 -18.50 -6.30 -3.80
CA ALA A 215 -17.28 -5.66 -4.29
C ALA A 215 -16.29 -6.67 -4.89
N ARG A 216 -16.05 -7.83 -4.25
CA ARG A 216 -15.18 -8.88 -4.78
C ARG A 216 -15.70 -9.47 -6.09
N LYS A 217 -17.02 -9.59 -6.27
CA LYS A 217 -17.62 -10.06 -7.53
C LYS A 217 -17.38 -9.04 -8.64
N ASP A 218 -17.62 -7.75 -8.37
CA ASP A 218 -17.37 -6.66 -9.32
C ASP A 218 -15.89 -6.64 -9.76
N GLU A 219 -14.96 -6.76 -8.80
CA GLU A 219 -13.51 -6.84 -9.08
C GLU A 219 -13.14 -8.06 -9.95
N ALA A 220 -13.73 -9.23 -9.65
CA ALA A 220 -13.49 -10.45 -10.42
C ALA A 220 -14.02 -10.32 -11.86
N GLU A 221 -15.20 -9.74 -12.06
CA GLU A 221 -15.76 -9.48 -13.38
C GLU A 221 -14.88 -8.53 -14.20
N VAL A 222 -14.42 -7.44 -13.57
CA VAL A 222 -13.49 -6.49 -14.21
C VAL A 222 -12.17 -7.16 -14.57
N ALA A 223 -11.62 -7.98 -13.68
CA ALA A 223 -10.38 -8.73 -13.94
C ALA A 223 -10.55 -9.70 -15.12
N GLN A 224 -11.69 -10.40 -15.19
CA GLN A 224 -12.03 -11.31 -16.27
C GLN A 224 -12.18 -10.55 -17.60
N ALA A 225 -12.87 -9.42 -17.61
CA ALA A 225 -13.07 -8.58 -18.80
C ALA A 225 -11.75 -8.02 -19.34
N LYS A 226 -10.75 -7.79 -18.48
CA LYS A 226 -9.39 -7.39 -18.86
C LYS A 226 -8.51 -8.55 -19.38
N GLY A 227 -9.06 -9.75 -19.56
CA GLY A 227 -8.32 -10.94 -20.00
C GLY A 227 -7.43 -11.55 -18.91
N GLY A 228 -7.61 -11.16 -17.66
CA GLY A 228 -6.98 -11.81 -16.52
C GLY A 228 -7.52 -13.23 -16.35
N LYS A 229 -6.64 -14.22 -16.19
CA LYS A 229 -7.06 -15.54 -15.70
C LYS A 229 -7.52 -15.34 -14.27
N VAL A 230 -8.83 -15.28 -14.06
CA VAL A 230 -9.38 -15.49 -12.73
C VAL A 230 -8.94 -16.88 -12.32
N ALA A 231 -8.20 -17.02 -11.22
CA ALA A 231 -7.99 -18.33 -10.63
C ALA A 231 -9.40 -18.91 -10.42
N SER A 232 -9.76 -19.90 -11.25
CA SER A 232 -11.04 -20.54 -11.10
C SER A 232 -11.10 -21.03 -9.67
N ALA A 233 -12.11 -20.61 -8.94
CA ALA A 233 -12.39 -21.19 -7.65
C ALA A 233 -12.55 -22.70 -7.92
N LYS A 234 -11.46 -23.46 -7.76
CA LYS A 234 -11.56 -24.91 -7.63
C LYS A 234 -12.64 -25.10 -6.60
N SER A 235 -13.66 -25.89 -6.95
CA SER A 235 -14.78 -26.26 -6.08
C SER A 235 -14.20 -26.59 -4.70
N LEU A 236 -14.17 -25.59 -3.82
CA LEU A 236 -13.70 -25.77 -2.46
C LEU A 236 -14.73 -26.67 -1.81
N LYS A 237 -14.30 -27.83 -1.31
CA LYS A 237 -15.15 -28.65 -0.47
C LYS A 237 -15.61 -27.81 0.71
N PRO A 238 -16.87 -27.93 1.15
CA PRO A 238 -17.31 -27.30 2.38
C PRO A 238 -16.31 -27.62 3.49
N MET A 239 -15.79 -26.59 4.13
CA MET A 239 -14.74 -26.68 5.15
C MET A 239 -15.31 -26.10 6.45
N ASP A 240 -15.12 -26.79 7.56
CA ASP A 240 -15.45 -26.27 8.87
C ASP A 240 -14.32 -25.32 9.33
N PRO A 241 -14.58 -24.02 9.47
CA PRO A 241 -13.56 -23.05 9.85
C PRO A 241 -12.96 -23.29 11.23
N ASN A 242 -13.63 -24.05 12.10
CA ASN A 242 -13.13 -24.35 13.44
C ASN A 242 -12.13 -25.53 13.48
N SER A 243 -12.09 -26.33 12.41
CA SER A 243 -11.19 -27.49 12.29
C SER A 243 -10.22 -27.39 11.13
N ALA A 244 -10.34 -26.33 10.29
CA ALA A 244 -9.46 -26.09 9.15
C ALA A 244 -8.04 -25.73 9.60
N SER A 245 -7.03 -26.26 8.90
CA SER A 245 -5.65 -25.81 9.08
C SER A 245 -5.47 -24.40 8.54
N ARG A 246 -4.43 -23.70 8.99
CA ARG A 246 -4.06 -22.38 8.46
C ARG A 246 -3.89 -22.40 6.93
N ASP A 247 -3.23 -23.41 6.39
CA ASP A 247 -3.01 -23.56 4.95
C ASP A 247 -4.31 -23.77 4.18
N ASP A 248 -5.26 -24.49 4.76
CA ASP A 248 -6.60 -24.66 4.20
C ASP A 248 -7.37 -23.34 4.16
N LEU A 249 -7.26 -22.55 5.22
CA LEU A 249 -7.90 -21.22 5.31
C LEU A 249 -7.25 -20.23 4.31
N MET A 250 -5.92 -20.28 4.17
CA MET A 250 -5.19 -19.46 3.19
C MET A 250 -5.53 -19.79 1.75
N ALA A 251 -5.97 -21.02 1.47
CA ALA A 251 -6.40 -21.43 0.12
C ALA A 251 -7.77 -20.84 -0.26
N LEU A 252 -8.53 -20.26 0.69
CA LEU A 252 -9.82 -19.66 0.43
C LEU A 252 -9.66 -18.29 -0.27
N PRO A 253 -10.39 -18.04 -1.38
CA PRO A 253 -10.36 -16.74 -2.04
C PRO A 253 -10.76 -15.62 -1.08
N GLY A 254 -9.86 -14.65 -0.87
CA GLY A 254 -10.09 -13.47 -0.03
C GLY A 254 -9.76 -13.66 1.45
N ILE A 255 -9.24 -14.82 1.86
CA ILE A 255 -8.58 -15.00 3.14
C ILE A 255 -7.08 -14.94 2.86
N GLY A 256 -6.47 -13.81 3.21
CA GLY A 256 -5.01 -13.66 3.17
C GLY A 256 -4.37 -14.20 4.45
N GLU A 257 -3.05 -14.19 4.51
CA GLU A 257 -2.24 -14.62 5.66
C GLU A 257 -2.67 -14.02 7.01
N VAL A 258 -3.35 -12.89 6.96
CA VAL A 258 -3.83 -12.09 8.11
C VAL A 258 -5.10 -12.65 8.74
N MET A 259 -5.86 -13.46 8.01
CA MET A 259 -7.16 -13.98 8.49
C MET A 259 -7.14 -15.49 8.76
N ALA A 260 -6.06 -16.17 8.46
CA ALA A 260 -5.81 -17.59 8.74
C ALA A 260 -4.86 -17.74 9.92
#